data_71af577f071c596afc945ca9977761e2
#
_entry.id   71af577f071c596afc945ca9977761e2
#
_cell.length_a   1.000
_cell.length_b   1.000
_cell.length_c   1.000
_cell.angle_alpha   90.00
_cell.angle_beta   90.00
_cell.angle_gamma   90.00
#
_symmetry.space_group_name_H-M   'P 1'
#
loop_
_entity.id
_entity.type
_entity.pdbx_description
1 polymer ?
#
loop_
_entity_poly.entity_id
_entity_poly.type
_entity_poly.pdbx_seq_one_letter_code
_entity_poly.pdbx_strand_id
1 'polypeptide(L)'
;MYYYKLQVLVLTADTALTDTVKKLEPLAGFEYEVLCRQNFDVAVKTADVVICDLLNAETLEALHRCKPGAAVVLSADAKFLEQLAPEDYNVLADIWVKPYLGTFIRFKLRRLFENIKNVRDCHLAENYLNTTINSIPSLIWFKDIRGAHLKVNDSFCRAVGKTKDDVEGRGHYYIWDMKKEEYEQGEYICLESEEIVLQEKKTCIFDEKVKTKHGMRQFKTYKSPIFDDNEQLIGTVGIAHDVTDLENMGAELEVILRNLPFAVLLTNEAGKIINANDICSQ
;
A
#
# COMPACT_ATOMS: atom_id res chain seq x y z
N MET A 1 5.87 -0.56 -17.79
CA MET A 1 4.66 0.30 -17.93
C MET A 1 3.45 -0.62 -17.80
N TYR A 2 2.56 -0.35 -16.84
CA TYR A 2 1.36 -1.17 -16.67
C TYR A 2 0.33 -0.80 -17.73
N TYR A 3 -0.36 -1.83 -18.28
CA TYR A 3 -1.28 -1.66 -19.38
C TYR A 3 -2.72 -1.84 -18.91
N TYR A 4 -3.56 -0.82 -19.14
CA TYR A 4 -4.98 -0.88 -18.80
C TYR A 4 -5.84 -0.97 -20.07
N LYS A 5 -6.78 -1.90 -20.08
CA LYS A 5 -7.85 -1.98 -21.09
C LYS A 5 -9.16 -1.53 -20.46
N LEU A 6 -9.73 -0.44 -20.97
CA LEU A 6 -10.99 0.13 -20.52
C LEU A 6 -12.11 -0.11 -21.50
N GLN A 7 -13.30 -0.39 -20.98
CA GLN A 7 -14.53 -0.37 -21.73
C GLN A 7 -15.24 0.97 -21.54
N VAL A 8 -15.39 1.74 -22.61
CA VAL A 8 -16.09 3.03 -22.61
C VAL A 8 -17.44 2.83 -23.32
N LEU A 9 -18.52 2.97 -22.58
CA LEU A 9 -19.87 2.92 -23.11
C LEU A 9 -20.37 4.34 -23.35
N VAL A 10 -20.78 4.65 -24.58
CA VAL A 10 -21.39 5.93 -24.95
C VAL A 10 -22.85 5.69 -25.27
N LEU A 11 -23.72 6.21 -24.42
CA LEU A 11 -25.19 6.13 -24.55
C LEU A 11 -25.70 7.45 -25.11
N THR A 12 -25.77 7.55 -26.43
CA THR A 12 -26.13 8.78 -27.14
C THR A 12 -26.80 8.52 -28.47
N ALA A 13 -27.64 9.45 -28.86
CA ALA A 13 -28.11 9.60 -30.24
C ALA A 13 -27.24 10.60 -31.04
N ASP A 14 -26.32 11.31 -30.39
CA ASP A 14 -25.44 12.30 -31.00
C ASP A 14 -24.20 11.64 -31.63
N THR A 15 -24.15 11.67 -32.94
CA THR A 15 -23.01 11.13 -33.70
C THR A 15 -21.73 11.93 -33.51
N ALA A 16 -21.84 13.24 -33.28
CA ALA A 16 -20.68 14.12 -33.07
C ALA A 16 -19.97 13.80 -31.75
N LEU A 17 -20.73 13.52 -30.69
CA LEU A 17 -20.18 13.05 -29.42
C LEU A 17 -19.46 11.70 -29.60
N THR A 18 -20.12 10.74 -30.25
CA THR A 18 -19.54 9.44 -30.55
C THR A 18 -18.24 9.53 -31.35
N ASP A 19 -18.20 10.35 -32.38
CA ASP A 19 -17.00 10.55 -33.20
C ASP A 19 -15.88 11.22 -32.44
N THR A 20 -16.21 12.14 -31.55
CA THR A 20 -15.23 12.81 -30.70
C THR A 20 -14.59 11.83 -29.73
N VAL A 21 -15.37 10.95 -29.12
CA VAL A 21 -14.87 9.92 -28.18
C VAL A 21 -14.00 8.89 -28.92
N LYS A 22 -14.41 8.42 -30.10
CA LYS A 22 -13.65 7.44 -30.90
C LYS A 22 -12.32 7.98 -31.44
N LYS A 23 -12.21 9.29 -31.66
CA LYS A 23 -11.01 9.96 -32.19
C LYS A 23 -10.07 10.45 -31.08
N LEU A 24 -10.31 10.11 -29.83
CA LEU A 24 -9.43 10.48 -28.73
C LEU A 24 -8.11 9.73 -28.87
N GLU A 25 -6.99 10.45 -28.79
CA GLU A 25 -5.66 9.85 -28.76
C GLU A 25 -5.49 9.02 -27.49
N PRO A 26 -5.00 7.76 -27.58
CA PRO A 26 -4.78 6.92 -26.41
C PRO A 26 -3.72 7.53 -25.50
N LEU A 27 -3.92 7.43 -24.19
CA LEU A 27 -2.89 7.75 -23.20
C LEU A 27 -1.86 6.62 -23.15
N ALA A 28 -0.61 6.96 -22.85
CA ALA A 28 0.46 5.97 -22.71
C ALA A 28 0.11 4.93 -21.61
N GLY A 29 0.13 3.64 -21.99
CA GLY A 29 -0.25 2.53 -21.10
C GLY A 29 -1.77 2.30 -20.99
N PHE A 30 -2.57 2.96 -21.83
CA PHE A 30 -4.02 2.87 -21.83
C PHE A 30 -4.52 2.40 -23.19
N GLU A 31 -5.34 1.36 -23.21
CA GLU A 31 -6.17 0.98 -24.35
C GLU A 31 -7.62 1.09 -23.96
N TYR A 32 -8.48 1.59 -24.84
CA TYR A 32 -9.89 1.65 -24.59
C TYR A 32 -10.70 1.18 -25.79
N GLU A 33 -11.77 0.46 -25.50
CA GLU A 33 -12.77 0.01 -26.47
C GLU A 33 -14.02 0.86 -26.28
N VAL A 34 -14.47 1.51 -27.37
CA VAL A 34 -15.65 2.38 -27.35
C VAL A 34 -16.85 1.64 -27.91
N LEU A 35 -17.84 1.41 -27.06
CA LEU A 35 -19.13 0.85 -27.41
C LEU A 35 -20.18 1.95 -27.45
N CYS A 36 -20.87 2.13 -28.59
CA CYS A 36 -21.95 3.10 -28.73
C CYS A 36 -23.28 2.38 -28.74
N ARG A 37 -24.23 2.85 -27.95
CA ARG A 37 -25.59 2.30 -27.85
C ARG A 37 -26.60 3.44 -27.76
N GLN A 38 -27.82 3.15 -28.13
CA GLN A 38 -28.98 4.07 -27.99
C GLN A 38 -29.90 3.65 -26.83
N ASN A 39 -29.70 2.47 -26.28
CA ASN A 39 -30.50 1.93 -25.18
C ASN A 39 -29.59 1.34 -24.12
N PHE A 40 -30.08 1.30 -22.87
CA PHE A 40 -29.44 0.60 -21.77
C PHE A 40 -29.55 -0.91 -21.97
N ASP A 41 -28.41 -1.57 -21.95
CA ASP A 41 -28.29 -3.03 -22.01
C ASP A 41 -27.31 -3.54 -20.93
N VAL A 42 -26.95 -4.82 -21.02
CA VAL A 42 -26.00 -5.46 -20.10
C VAL A 42 -24.62 -4.77 -20.10
N ALA A 43 -24.27 -4.04 -21.16
CA ALA A 43 -22.98 -3.36 -21.28
C ALA A 43 -22.76 -2.29 -20.22
N VAL A 44 -23.82 -1.71 -19.64
CA VAL A 44 -23.73 -0.76 -18.51
C VAL A 44 -23.08 -1.41 -17.28
N LYS A 45 -23.33 -2.70 -17.07
CA LYS A 45 -22.79 -3.45 -15.92
C LYS A 45 -21.31 -3.80 -16.03
N THR A 46 -20.73 -3.71 -17.22
CA THR A 46 -19.33 -4.08 -17.49
C THR A 46 -18.44 -2.90 -17.80
N ALA A 47 -19.02 -1.77 -18.22
CA ALA A 47 -18.28 -0.58 -18.63
C ALA A 47 -17.49 0.04 -17.47
N ASP A 48 -16.26 0.47 -17.76
CA ASP A 48 -15.41 1.24 -16.85
C ASP A 48 -15.77 2.72 -16.85
N VAL A 49 -16.22 3.21 -18.00
CA VAL A 49 -16.68 4.59 -18.19
C VAL A 49 -18.01 4.55 -18.91
N VAL A 50 -18.99 5.27 -18.41
CA VAL A 50 -20.30 5.44 -19.03
C VAL A 50 -20.53 6.90 -19.31
N ILE A 51 -20.70 7.28 -20.59
CA ILE A 51 -21.03 8.63 -21.01
C ILE A 51 -22.47 8.60 -21.53
N CYS A 52 -23.36 9.31 -20.85
CA CYS A 52 -24.79 9.28 -21.15
C CYS A 52 -25.32 10.68 -21.45
N ASP A 53 -26.02 10.81 -22.58
CA ASP A 53 -26.80 12.00 -22.95
C ASP A 53 -28.28 11.70 -23.25
N LEU A 54 -28.68 10.46 -23.01
CA LEU A 54 -30.08 10.03 -23.11
C LEU A 54 -30.77 10.30 -21.76
N LEU A 55 -31.69 11.24 -21.76
CA LEU A 55 -32.26 11.82 -20.53
C LEU A 55 -33.72 11.43 -20.39
N ASN A 56 -33.96 10.35 -19.66
CA ASN A 56 -35.30 9.95 -19.19
C ASN A 56 -35.19 9.30 -17.81
N ALA A 57 -36.32 9.03 -17.15
CA ALA A 57 -36.35 8.44 -15.83
C ALA A 57 -35.65 7.05 -15.75
N GLU A 58 -35.77 6.25 -16.82
CA GLU A 58 -35.09 4.94 -16.92
C GLU A 58 -33.58 5.09 -16.97
N THR A 59 -33.07 6.21 -17.53
CA THR A 59 -31.66 6.53 -17.60
C THR A 59 -31.03 6.66 -16.22
N LEU A 60 -31.65 7.45 -15.34
CA LEU A 60 -31.14 7.69 -13.99
C LEU A 60 -31.12 6.40 -13.17
N GLU A 61 -32.19 5.60 -13.22
CA GLU A 61 -32.19 4.29 -12.57
C GLU A 61 -31.11 3.35 -13.11
N ALA A 62 -30.83 3.40 -14.41
CA ALA A 62 -29.80 2.57 -15.02
C ALA A 62 -28.39 3.02 -14.65
N LEU A 63 -28.14 4.32 -14.45
CA LEU A 63 -26.86 4.84 -14.00
C LEU A 63 -26.52 4.33 -12.57
N HIS A 64 -27.50 4.17 -11.71
CA HIS A 64 -27.33 3.55 -10.40
C HIS A 64 -27.00 2.04 -10.45
N ARG A 65 -27.18 1.40 -11.62
CA ARG A 65 -26.85 -0.02 -11.86
C ARG A 65 -25.48 -0.23 -12.49
N CYS A 66 -24.70 0.83 -12.69
CA CYS A 66 -23.33 0.71 -13.18
C CYS A 66 -22.49 -0.11 -12.20
N LYS A 67 -21.42 -0.72 -12.70
CA LYS A 67 -20.51 -1.45 -11.81
C LYS A 67 -19.88 -0.52 -10.75
N PRO A 68 -19.60 -1.01 -9.55
CA PRO A 68 -18.89 -0.23 -8.53
C PRO A 68 -17.55 0.29 -9.09
N GLY A 69 -17.31 1.59 -8.93
CA GLY A 69 -16.09 2.25 -9.43
C GLY A 69 -16.11 2.62 -10.92
N ALA A 70 -17.22 2.42 -11.65
CA ALA A 70 -17.37 2.98 -13.00
C ALA A 70 -17.44 4.51 -12.93
N ALA A 71 -16.74 5.18 -13.85
CA ALA A 71 -16.84 6.64 -13.99
C ALA A 71 -18.05 6.98 -14.88
N VAL A 72 -19.09 7.53 -14.27
CA VAL A 72 -20.33 7.91 -14.95
C VAL A 72 -20.29 9.40 -15.27
N VAL A 73 -20.48 9.74 -16.54
CA VAL A 73 -20.54 11.11 -17.05
C VAL A 73 -21.94 11.37 -17.60
N LEU A 74 -22.60 12.38 -17.07
CA LEU A 74 -23.89 12.84 -17.56
C LEU A 74 -23.72 14.07 -18.46
N SER A 75 -24.26 13.99 -19.66
CA SER A 75 -24.29 15.11 -20.60
C SER A 75 -25.72 15.62 -20.75
N ALA A 76 -26.01 16.84 -20.29
CA ALA A 76 -27.36 17.37 -20.20
C ALA A 76 -27.41 18.89 -20.43
N ASP A 77 -28.60 19.42 -20.69
CA ASP A 77 -28.83 20.86 -20.63
C ASP A 77 -29.03 21.33 -19.18
N ALA A 78 -28.91 22.62 -18.95
CA ALA A 78 -29.02 23.21 -17.61
C ALA A 78 -30.38 22.95 -16.94
N LYS A 79 -31.47 22.93 -17.73
CA LYS A 79 -32.82 22.71 -17.20
C LYS A 79 -33.02 21.30 -16.66
N PHE A 80 -32.42 20.31 -17.30
CA PHE A 80 -32.46 18.94 -16.81
C PHE A 80 -31.64 18.78 -15.53
N LEU A 81 -30.49 19.43 -15.45
CA LEU A 81 -29.64 19.37 -14.26
C LEU A 81 -30.31 19.96 -13.01
N GLU A 82 -31.17 20.96 -13.17
CA GLU A 82 -31.98 21.52 -12.07
C GLU A 82 -33.02 20.53 -11.50
N GLN A 83 -33.34 19.47 -12.24
CA GLN A 83 -34.30 18.44 -11.85
C GLN A 83 -33.69 17.23 -11.16
N LEU A 84 -32.33 17.14 -11.14
CA LEU A 84 -31.63 16.05 -10.49
C LEU A 84 -31.76 16.11 -8.97
N ALA A 85 -32.03 14.98 -8.36
CA ALA A 85 -31.99 14.87 -6.90
C ALA A 85 -30.52 14.90 -6.39
N PRO A 86 -30.26 15.36 -5.16
CA PRO A 86 -28.92 15.35 -4.58
C PRO A 86 -28.24 13.98 -4.61
N GLU A 87 -29.02 12.92 -4.54
CA GLU A 87 -28.55 11.52 -4.56
C GLU A 87 -27.98 11.10 -5.92
N ASP A 88 -28.51 11.67 -7.02
CA ASP A 88 -28.06 11.38 -8.36
C ASP A 88 -26.63 11.88 -8.61
N TYR A 89 -26.25 13.00 -7.95
CA TYR A 89 -24.90 13.54 -8.08
C TYR A 89 -23.81 12.61 -7.50
N ASN A 90 -24.17 11.77 -6.53
CA ASN A 90 -23.22 10.87 -5.86
C ASN A 90 -22.69 9.75 -6.79
N VAL A 91 -23.42 9.44 -7.85
CA VAL A 91 -22.99 8.41 -8.83
C VAL A 91 -22.24 8.98 -10.02
N LEU A 92 -22.21 10.32 -10.16
CA LEU A 92 -21.60 11.00 -11.29
C LEU A 92 -20.13 11.35 -11.03
N ALA A 93 -19.26 10.97 -11.96
CA ALA A 93 -17.85 11.36 -11.95
C ALA A 93 -17.64 12.76 -12.59
N ASP A 94 -18.48 13.15 -13.54
CA ASP A 94 -18.46 14.47 -14.20
C ASP A 94 -19.81 14.80 -14.84
N ILE A 95 -20.05 16.09 -15.07
CA ILE A 95 -21.25 16.61 -15.75
C ILE A 95 -20.81 17.52 -16.89
N TRP A 96 -21.37 17.26 -18.08
CA TRP A 96 -21.11 18.06 -19.27
C TRP A 96 -22.36 18.82 -19.68
N VAL A 97 -22.32 20.14 -19.47
CA VAL A 97 -23.48 21.00 -19.78
C VAL A 97 -23.50 21.33 -21.26
N LYS A 98 -24.62 21.06 -21.92
CA LYS A 98 -24.87 21.42 -23.32
C LYS A 98 -25.29 22.91 -23.45
N PRO A 99 -24.97 23.60 -24.60
CA PRO A 99 -24.14 23.12 -25.71
C PRO A 99 -22.63 23.17 -25.40
N TYR A 100 -21.87 22.26 -25.99
CA TYR A 100 -20.41 22.21 -25.82
C TYR A 100 -19.68 22.05 -27.16
N LEU A 101 -18.41 22.45 -27.19
CA LEU A 101 -17.50 22.25 -28.31
C LEU A 101 -16.79 20.89 -28.23
N GLY A 102 -16.48 20.27 -29.39
CA GLY A 102 -15.73 19.03 -29.43
C GLY A 102 -14.34 19.10 -28.78
N THR A 103 -13.70 20.27 -28.78
CA THR A 103 -12.45 20.53 -28.04
C THR A 103 -12.62 20.44 -26.52
N PHE A 104 -13.76 20.93 -26.01
CA PHE A 104 -14.09 20.80 -24.58
C PHE A 104 -14.28 19.34 -24.18
N ILE A 105 -15.02 18.56 -24.97
CA ILE A 105 -15.22 17.12 -24.71
C ILE A 105 -13.88 16.38 -24.69
N ARG A 106 -13.00 16.62 -25.65
CA ARG A 106 -11.67 16.00 -25.69
C ARG A 106 -10.85 16.33 -24.46
N PHE A 107 -10.86 17.60 -24.01
CA PHE A 107 -10.19 18.01 -22.79
C PHE A 107 -10.75 17.29 -21.56
N LYS A 108 -12.08 17.24 -21.40
CA LYS A 108 -12.75 16.57 -20.28
C LYS A 108 -12.47 15.06 -20.25
N LEU A 109 -12.56 14.38 -21.39
CA LEU A 109 -12.25 12.96 -21.51
C LEU A 109 -10.80 12.65 -21.15
N ARG A 110 -9.86 13.46 -21.64
CA ARG A 110 -8.46 13.31 -21.29
C ARG A 110 -8.24 13.39 -19.78
N ARG A 111 -8.81 14.42 -19.14
CA ARG A 111 -8.73 14.60 -17.68
C ARG A 111 -9.38 13.44 -16.92
N LEU A 112 -10.53 12.95 -17.39
CA LEU A 112 -11.20 11.79 -16.80
C LEU A 112 -10.31 10.55 -16.87
N PHE A 113 -9.72 10.26 -18.03
CA PHE A 113 -8.85 9.10 -18.19
C PHE A 113 -7.54 9.23 -17.41
N GLU A 114 -6.94 10.41 -17.34
CA GLU A 114 -5.78 10.68 -16.49
C GLU A 114 -6.12 10.41 -15.00
N ASN A 115 -7.29 10.85 -14.55
CA ASN A 115 -7.74 10.58 -13.18
C ASN A 115 -7.96 9.08 -12.92
N ILE A 116 -8.64 8.37 -13.81
CA ILE A 116 -8.84 6.92 -13.71
C ILE A 116 -7.48 6.20 -13.67
N LYS A 117 -6.55 6.61 -14.53
CA LYS A 117 -5.20 6.05 -14.54
C LYS A 117 -4.49 6.27 -13.21
N ASN A 118 -4.49 7.49 -12.69
CA ASN A 118 -3.81 7.82 -11.44
C ASN A 118 -4.38 7.02 -10.26
N VAL A 119 -5.70 6.87 -10.18
CA VAL A 119 -6.34 6.03 -9.15
C VAL A 119 -5.89 4.57 -9.27
N ARG A 120 -5.89 4.02 -10.48
CA ARG A 120 -5.46 2.63 -10.71
C ARG A 120 -3.97 2.42 -10.45
N ASP A 121 -3.12 3.36 -10.85
CA ASP A 121 -1.68 3.31 -10.58
C ASP A 121 -1.41 3.36 -9.06
N CYS A 122 -2.16 4.18 -8.32
CA CYS A 122 -2.08 4.24 -6.86
C CYS A 122 -2.46 2.90 -6.22
N HIS A 123 -3.60 2.32 -6.60
CA HIS A 123 -4.01 0.98 -6.13
C HIS A 123 -2.99 -0.11 -6.48
N LEU A 124 -2.41 -0.05 -7.68
CA LEU A 124 -1.40 -1.01 -8.09
C LEU A 124 -0.12 -0.87 -7.25
N ALA A 125 0.33 0.36 -6.99
CA ALA A 125 1.48 0.62 -6.13
C ALA A 125 1.22 0.12 -4.70
N GLU A 126 0.01 0.31 -4.19
CA GLU A 126 -0.40 -0.22 -2.89
C GLU A 126 -0.39 -1.76 -2.87
N ASN A 127 -0.90 -2.41 -3.91
CA ASN A 127 -0.88 -3.87 -4.04
C ASN A 127 0.56 -4.40 -4.12
N TYR A 128 1.47 -3.72 -4.84
CA TYR A 128 2.88 -4.08 -4.86
C TYR A 128 3.50 -3.97 -3.48
N LEU A 129 3.26 -2.86 -2.76
CA LEU A 129 3.76 -2.69 -1.39
C LEU A 129 3.24 -3.82 -0.49
N ASN A 130 1.93 -4.05 -0.46
CA ASN A 130 1.31 -5.08 0.38
C ASN A 130 1.84 -6.47 0.07
N THR A 131 1.95 -6.84 -1.21
CA THR A 131 2.48 -8.13 -1.62
C THR A 131 3.94 -8.28 -1.21
N THR A 132 4.76 -7.24 -1.46
CA THR A 132 6.18 -7.26 -1.12
C THR A 132 6.40 -7.44 0.38
N ILE A 133 5.77 -6.62 1.22
CA ILE A 133 5.98 -6.71 2.68
C ILE A 133 5.44 -8.01 3.27
N ASN A 134 4.35 -8.58 2.73
CA ASN A 134 3.79 -9.83 3.21
C ASN A 134 4.55 -11.08 2.73
N SER A 135 5.34 -10.98 1.65
CA SER A 135 6.20 -12.07 1.19
C SER A 135 7.47 -12.25 2.03
N ILE A 136 7.82 -11.25 2.87
CA ILE A 136 9.03 -11.25 3.70
C ILE A 136 8.68 -11.82 5.09
N PRO A 137 9.43 -12.82 5.59
CA PRO A 137 9.14 -13.44 6.89
C PRO A 137 9.47 -12.54 8.08
N SER A 138 10.25 -11.48 7.88
CA SER A 138 10.61 -10.51 8.93
C SER A 138 9.43 -9.66 9.34
N LEU A 139 9.46 -9.11 10.54
CA LEU A 139 8.48 -8.12 10.99
C LEU A 139 8.72 -6.82 10.22
N ILE A 140 7.65 -6.25 9.64
CA ILE A 140 7.72 -4.97 8.94
C ILE A 140 6.60 -4.07 9.44
N TRP A 141 6.95 -2.82 9.76
CA TRP A 141 6.00 -1.80 10.19
C TRP A 141 6.37 -0.43 9.67
N PHE A 142 5.35 0.40 9.53
CA PHE A 142 5.45 1.82 9.23
C PHE A 142 4.79 2.59 10.36
N LYS A 143 5.43 3.66 10.84
CA LYS A 143 4.91 4.53 11.91
C LYS A 143 4.86 5.97 11.47
N ASP A 144 3.92 6.73 12.01
CA ASP A 144 3.94 8.19 11.95
C ASP A 144 4.96 8.76 12.97
N ILE A 145 5.19 10.07 12.90
CA ILE A 145 6.11 10.78 13.82
C ILE A 145 5.66 10.72 15.29
N ARG A 146 4.43 10.31 15.58
CA ARG A 146 3.88 10.15 16.95
C ARG A 146 3.98 8.72 17.46
N GLY A 147 4.49 7.81 16.61
CA GLY A 147 4.69 6.41 16.95
C GLY A 147 3.46 5.52 16.75
N ALA A 148 2.38 6.02 16.09
CA ALA A 148 1.27 5.18 15.71
C ALA A 148 1.63 4.35 14.48
N HIS A 149 1.30 3.05 14.50
CA HIS A 149 1.55 2.15 13.38
C HIS A 149 0.57 2.44 12.25
N LEU A 150 1.08 2.84 11.09
CA LEU A 150 0.28 3.15 9.91
C LEU A 150 0.00 1.91 9.07
N LYS A 151 0.97 0.98 9.01
CA LYS A 151 0.88 -0.25 8.22
C LYS A 151 1.82 -1.29 8.81
N VAL A 152 1.39 -2.56 8.79
CA VAL A 152 2.21 -3.70 9.22
C VAL A 152 2.03 -4.88 8.27
N ASN A 153 3.01 -5.81 8.26
CA ASN A 153 2.88 -7.05 7.51
C ASN A 153 2.29 -8.19 8.35
N ASP A 154 1.94 -9.28 7.69
CA ASP A 154 1.34 -10.46 8.34
C ASP A 154 2.28 -11.11 9.36
N SER A 155 3.61 -11.03 9.16
CA SER A 155 4.60 -11.54 10.11
C SER A 155 4.57 -10.75 11.42
N PHE A 156 4.44 -9.43 11.34
CA PHE A 156 4.27 -8.58 12.52
C PHE A 156 2.99 -8.95 13.30
N CYS A 157 1.86 -9.09 12.61
CA CYS A 157 0.59 -9.50 13.20
C CYS A 157 0.68 -10.85 13.92
N ARG A 158 1.36 -11.83 13.31
CA ARG A 158 1.61 -13.14 13.95
C ARG A 158 2.46 -13.02 15.22
N ALA A 159 3.49 -12.19 15.21
CA ALA A 159 4.38 -12.01 16.36
C ALA A 159 3.68 -11.39 17.57
N VAL A 160 2.80 -10.41 17.34
CA VAL A 160 2.01 -9.75 18.41
C VAL A 160 0.71 -10.48 18.73
N GLY A 161 0.23 -11.37 17.84
CA GLY A 161 -1.03 -12.11 18.00
C GLY A 161 -2.29 -11.26 17.81
N LYS A 162 -2.21 -10.21 16.97
CA LYS A 162 -3.28 -9.26 16.68
C LYS A 162 -3.50 -9.15 15.16
N THR A 163 -4.68 -8.68 14.75
CA THR A 163 -5.00 -8.38 13.35
C THR A 163 -4.40 -7.04 12.91
N LYS A 164 -4.39 -6.75 11.61
CA LYS A 164 -3.99 -5.42 11.10
C LYS A 164 -4.89 -4.33 11.65
N ASP A 165 -6.19 -4.54 11.68
CA ASP A 165 -7.18 -3.59 12.19
C ASP A 165 -6.99 -3.29 13.69
N ASP A 166 -6.47 -4.26 14.47
CA ASP A 166 -6.13 -4.06 15.88
C ASP A 166 -4.83 -3.27 16.05
N VAL A 167 -3.92 -3.31 15.07
CA VAL A 167 -2.56 -2.74 15.17
C VAL A 167 -2.52 -1.34 14.54
N GLU A 168 -3.10 -1.17 13.36
CA GLU A 168 -3.04 0.07 12.59
C GLU A 168 -3.78 1.20 13.33
N GLY A 169 -3.15 2.37 13.41
CA GLY A 169 -3.59 3.50 14.22
C GLY A 169 -3.24 3.42 15.73
N ARG A 170 -2.59 2.34 16.19
CA ARG A 170 -2.26 2.12 17.60
C ARG A 170 -0.79 2.34 17.90
N GLY A 171 -0.53 2.72 19.15
CA GLY A 171 0.83 2.91 19.66
C GLY A 171 1.44 1.64 20.24
N HIS A 172 2.73 1.72 20.56
CA HIS A 172 3.57 0.59 20.98
C HIS A 172 2.99 -0.19 22.17
N TYR A 173 2.64 0.47 23.26
CA TYR A 173 2.16 -0.19 24.50
C TYR A 173 0.90 -1.03 24.29
N TYR A 174 -0.04 -0.54 23.49
CA TYR A 174 -1.27 -1.27 23.17
C TYR A 174 -0.97 -2.53 22.33
N ILE A 175 -0.07 -2.41 21.37
CA ILE A 175 0.23 -3.50 20.42
C ILE A 175 0.93 -4.66 21.13
N TRP A 176 1.84 -4.36 22.05
CA TRP A 176 2.61 -5.36 22.78
C TRP A 176 1.99 -5.76 24.13
N ASP A 177 0.74 -5.33 24.41
CA ASP A 177 0.03 -5.56 25.68
C ASP A 177 0.90 -5.22 26.91
N MET A 178 1.60 -4.11 26.86
CA MET A 178 2.59 -3.69 27.82
C MET A 178 2.16 -2.39 28.49
N LYS A 179 2.39 -2.27 29.79
CA LYS A 179 2.23 -1.00 30.51
C LYS A 179 3.51 -0.17 30.41
N LYS A 180 3.35 1.14 30.50
CA LYS A 180 4.50 2.07 30.45
C LYS A 180 5.52 1.75 31.54
N GLU A 181 5.05 1.45 32.76
CA GLU A 181 5.88 1.10 33.90
C GLU A 181 6.65 -0.21 33.70
N GLU A 182 6.04 -1.18 33.00
CA GLU A 182 6.71 -2.45 32.64
C GLU A 182 7.78 -2.23 31.58
N TYR A 183 7.56 -1.30 30.65
CA TYR A 183 8.53 -0.93 29.64
C TYR A 183 9.75 -0.25 30.26
N GLU A 184 9.53 0.72 31.17
CA GLU A 184 10.58 1.47 31.85
C GLU A 184 11.45 0.59 32.81
N GLN A 185 10.92 -0.53 33.31
CA GLN A 185 11.62 -1.48 34.16
C GLN A 185 12.29 -2.63 33.38
N GLY A 186 11.95 -2.80 32.10
CA GLY A 186 12.47 -3.84 31.26
C GLY A 186 13.70 -3.43 30.46
N GLU A 187 14.37 -4.42 29.85
CA GLU A 187 15.50 -4.19 28.94
C GLU A 187 14.99 -3.95 27.49
N TYR A 188 13.99 -3.07 27.33
CA TYR A 188 13.39 -2.80 26.02
C TYR A 188 13.93 -1.48 25.46
N ILE A 189 14.39 -1.49 24.22
CA ILE A 189 14.96 -0.32 23.55
C ILE A 189 14.19 0.13 22.31
N CYS A 190 12.98 -0.43 22.10
CA CYS A 190 12.22 -0.21 20.86
C CYS A 190 11.78 1.24 20.66
N LEU A 191 11.46 1.98 21.74
CA LEU A 191 11.06 3.39 21.65
C LEU A 191 12.28 4.30 21.52
N GLU A 192 13.32 4.08 22.29
CA GLU A 192 14.58 4.84 22.25
C GLU A 192 15.24 4.71 20.88
N SER A 193 15.23 3.51 20.29
CA SER A 193 15.76 3.29 18.96
C SER A 193 14.95 4.02 17.87
N GLU A 194 13.64 4.22 18.08
CA GLU A 194 12.80 5.03 17.19
C GLU A 194 13.20 6.52 17.27
N GLU A 195 13.39 7.05 18.49
CA GLU A 195 13.80 8.44 18.71
C GLU A 195 15.16 8.73 18.08
N ILE A 196 16.13 7.81 18.18
CA ILE A 196 17.43 7.93 17.52
C ILE A 196 17.27 8.09 16.00
N VAL A 197 16.42 7.29 15.35
CA VAL A 197 16.20 7.37 13.90
C VAL A 197 15.57 8.72 13.51
N LEU A 198 14.60 9.20 14.30
CA LEU A 198 13.95 10.49 14.04
C LEU A 198 14.95 11.67 14.20
N GLN A 199 15.88 11.58 15.14
CA GLN A 199 16.92 12.61 15.37
C GLN A 199 18.03 12.55 14.31
N GLU A 200 18.58 11.36 14.06
CA GLU A 200 19.69 11.15 13.14
C GLU A 200 19.29 11.26 11.67
N LYS A 201 18.00 11.10 11.37
CA LYS A 201 17.41 11.16 10.02
C LYS A 201 18.11 10.26 9.01
N LYS A 202 18.59 9.11 9.47
CA LYS A 202 19.24 8.08 8.65
C LYS A 202 18.84 6.69 9.10
N THR A 203 19.14 5.68 8.29
CA THR A 203 18.94 4.28 8.66
C THR A 203 19.88 3.90 9.79
N CYS A 204 19.32 3.36 10.88
CA CYS A 204 20.04 2.84 12.05
C CYS A 204 19.74 1.34 12.22
N ILE A 205 20.70 0.64 12.82
CA ILE A 205 20.62 -0.80 13.07
C ILE A 205 20.68 -1.01 14.58
N PHE A 206 19.77 -1.85 15.10
CA PHE A 206 19.65 -2.15 16.51
C PHE A 206 19.54 -3.66 16.73
N ASP A 207 20.12 -4.15 17.82
CA ASP A 207 19.87 -5.49 18.35
C ASP A 207 18.83 -5.34 19.48
N GLU A 208 17.62 -5.86 19.24
CA GLU A 208 16.46 -5.65 20.12
C GLU A 208 15.94 -7.00 20.65
N LYS A 209 15.68 -7.05 21.97
CA LYS A 209 14.96 -8.15 22.59
C LYS A 209 13.50 -7.77 22.74
N VAL A 210 12.60 -8.57 22.20
CA VAL A 210 11.16 -8.29 22.20
C VAL A 210 10.38 -9.50 22.70
N LYS A 211 9.44 -9.26 23.62
CA LYS A 211 8.51 -10.27 24.09
C LYS A 211 7.40 -10.45 23.07
N THR A 212 7.47 -11.50 22.26
CA THR A 212 6.44 -11.85 21.30
C THR A 212 5.41 -12.81 21.92
N LYS A 213 4.34 -13.13 21.20
CA LYS A 213 3.39 -14.19 21.56
C LYS A 213 4.08 -15.56 21.79
N HIS A 214 5.22 -15.77 21.17
CA HIS A 214 5.99 -17.02 21.25
C HIS A 214 7.16 -16.96 22.25
N GLY A 215 7.16 -15.98 23.14
CA GLY A 215 8.22 -15.74 24.13
C GLY A 215 9.19 -14.63 23.74
N MET A 216 10.29 -14.54 24.50
CA MET A 216 11.35 -13.57 24.20
C MET A 216 12.07 -13.97 22.91
N ARG A 217 12.24 -13.03 22.00
CA ARG A 217 12.94 -13.18 20.74
C ARG A 217 13.97 -12.10 20.55
N GLN A 218 15.06 -12.44 19.90
CA GLN A 218 16.11 -11.53 19.52
C GLN A 218 15.97 -11.10 18.08
N PHE A 219 15.95 -9.79 17.84
CA PHE A 219 15.78 -9.23 16.50
C PHE A 219 16.97 -8.35 16.15
N LYS A 220 17.42 -8.50 14.90
CA LYS A 220 18.25 -7.49 14.26
C LYS A 220 17.33 -6.56 13.49
N THR A 221 17.20 -5.32 13.96
CA THR A 221 16.21 -4.36 13.49
C THR A 221 16.87 -3.23 12.71
N TYR A 222 16.35 -2.97 11.52
CA TYR A 222 16.73 -1.85 10.67
C TYR A 222 15.58 -0.85 10.68
N LYS A 223 15.85 0.39 11.10
CA LYS A 223 14.87 1.47 11.12
C LYS A 223 15.35 2.62 10.26
N SER A 224 14.47 3.11 9.38
CA SER A 224 14.76 4.20 8.44
C SER A 224 13.70 5.29 8.53
N PRO A 225 14.09 6.57 8.40
CA PRO A 225 13.15 7.68 8.34
C PRO A 225 12.42 7.69 6.99
N ILE A 226 11.17 8.18 6.99
CA ILE A 226 10.37 8.42 5.79
C ILE A 226 10.16 9.92 5.64
N PHE A 227 10.39 10.43 4.44
CA PHE A 227 10.21 11.83 4.09
C PHE A 227 9.10 11.98 3.06
N ASP A 228 8.40 13.10 3.08
CA ASP A 228 7.47 13.49 2.02
C ASP A 228 8.20 14.18 0.84
N ASP A 229 7.44 14.60 -0.18
CA ASP A 229 7.96 15.29 -1.37
C ASP A 229 8.60 16.65 -1.07
N ASN A 230 8.40 17.21 0.14
CA ASN A 230 9.00 18.46 0.61
C ASN A 230 10.19 18.20 1.56
N GLU A 231 10.71 16.97 1.59
CA GLU A 231 11.79 16.53 2.50
C GLU A 231 11.45 16.68 3.98
N GLN A 232 10.15 16.72 4.33
CA GLN A 232 9.71 16.74 5.72
C GLN A 232 9.62 15.30 6.25
N LEU A 233 10.15 15.09 7.44
CA LEU A 233 10.08 13.80 8.13
C LEU A 233 8.63 13.53 8.54
N ILE A 234 8.05 12.45 7.99
CA ILE A 234 6.64 12.07 8.22
C ILE A 234 6.49 10.79 9.03
N GLY A 235 7.57 10.02 9.23
CA GLY A 235 7.51 8.79 9.98
C GLY A 235 8.75 7.94 9.84
N THR A 236 8.61 6.65 10.18
CA THR A 236 9.67 5.65 10.10
C THR A 236 9.16 4.35 9.50
N VAL A 237 10.05 3.58 8.90
CA VAL A 237 9.85 2.18 8.55
C VAL A 237 10.85 1.31 9.30
N GLY A 238 10.38 0.21 9.87
CA GLY A 238 11.21 -0.78 10.53
C GLY A 238 11.10 -2.15 9.92
N ILE A 239 12.24 -2.87 9.86
CA ILE A 239 12.33 -4.27 9.46
C ILE A 239 13.11 -5.01 10.53
N ALA A 240 12.51 -6.02 11.18
CA ALA A 240 13.15 -6.80 12.22
C ALA A 240 13.28 -8.26 11.78
N HIS A 241 14.52 -8.75 11.71
CA HIS A 241 14.83 -10.14 11.44
C HIS A 241 14.97 -10.90 12.77
N ASP A 242 14.21 -11.97 12.94
CA ASP A 242 14.39 -12.86 14.09
C ASP A 242 15.70 -13.63 13.93
N VAL A 243 16.63 -13.39 14.83
CA VAL A 243 17.96 -14.03 14.87
C VAL A 243 18.13 -14.95 16.08
N THR A 244 17.04 -15.23 16.82
CA THR A 244 17.04 -16.01 18.06
C THR A 244 17.69 -17.37 17.89
N ASP A 245 17.29 -18.11 16.86
CA ASP A 245 17.80 -19.48 16.64
C ASP A 245 19.28 -19.45 16.21
N LEU A 246 19.70 -18.46 15.43
CA LEU A 246 21.09 -18.29 15.00
C LEU A 246 21.99 -17.98 16.20
N GLU A 247 21.56 -17.09 17.09
CA GLU A 247 22.32 -16.74 18.29
C GLU A 247 22.38 -17.90 19.28
N ASN A 248 21.28 -18.61 19.48
CA ASN A 248 21.25 -19.81 20.32
C ASN A 248 22.21 -20.88 19.78
N MET A 249 22.20 -21.16 18.48
CA MET A 249 23.14 -22.08 17.86
C MET A 249 24.59 -21.64 18.03
N GLY A 250 24.86 -20.33 17.91
CA GLY A 250 26.19 -19.77 18.16
C GLY A 250 26.67 -20.01 19.60
N ALA A 251 25.79 -19.74 20.56
CA ALA A 251 26.08 -19.95 21.98
C ALA A 251 26.27 -21.44 22.32
N GLU A 252 25.44 -22.32 21.77
CA GLU A 252 25.59 -23.78 21.92
C GLU A 252 26.92 -24.28 21.36
N LEU A 253 27.29 -23.82 20.16
CA LEU A 253 28.57 -24.17 19.54
C LEU A 253 29.75 -23.70 20.40
N GLU A 254 29.68 -22.50 20.95
CA GLU A 254 30.71 -21.98 21.83
C GLU A 254 30.87 -22.83 23.12
N VAL A 255 29.74 -23.22 23.73
CA VAL A 255 29.75 -24.14 24.90
C VAL A 255 30.35 -25.49 24.55
N ILE A 256 30.00 -26.06 23.38
CA ILE A 256 30.56 -27.33 22.91
C ILE A 256 32.08 -27.17 22.70
N LEU A 257 32.54 -26.13 22.01
CA LEU A 257 33.96 -25.90 21.74
C LEU A 257 34.77 -25.74 23.04
N ARG A 258 34.24 -25.04 24.04
CA ARG A 258 34.91 -24.86 25.35
C ARG A 258 35.04 -26.14 26.15
N ASN A 259 34.08 -27.07 26.01
CA ASN A 259 34.05 -28.30 26.77
C ASN A 259 34.71 -29.50 26.07
N LEU A 260 35.22 -29.35 24.85
CA LEU A 260 35.96 -30.40 24.16
C LEU A 260 37.30 -30.65 24.84
N PRO A 261 37.69 -31.93 25.10
CA PRO A 261 38.93 -32.28 25.82
C PRO A 261 40.19 -32.22 24.91
N PHE A 262 40.10 -31.63 23.76
CA PHE A 262 41.20 -31.51 22.77
C PHE A 262 41.19 -30.14 22.10
N ALA A 263 42.37 -29.72 21.57
CA ALA A 263 42.53 -28.46 20.87
C ALA A 263 41.75 -28.42 19.55
N VAL A 264 40.92 -27.41 19.36
CA VAL A 264 40.13 -27.17 18.12
C VAL A 264 40.49 -25.80 17.56
N LEU A 265 40.92 -25.80 16.29
CA LEU A 265 41.19 -24.58 15.53
C LEU A 265 40.22 -24.52 14.35
N LEU A 266 39.52 -23.41 14.22
CA LEU A 266 38.71 -23.09 13.03
C LEU A 266 39.50 -22.13 12.14
N THR A 267 39.64 -22.48 10.87
CA THR A 267 40.32 -21.63 9.88
C THR A 267 39.41 -21.31 8.71
N ASN A 268 39.62 -20.14 8.09
CA ASN A 268 38.98 -19.84 6.82
C ASN A 268 39.67 -20.55 5.64
N GLU A 269 39.13 -20.39 4.42
CA GLU A 269 39.69 -20.97 3.20
C GLU A 269 41.15 -20.55 2.92
N ALA A 270 41.59 -19.40 3.42
CA ALA A 270 42.97 -18.90 3.30
C ALA A 270 43.91 -19.43 4.41
N GLY A 271 43.42 -20.34 5.29
CA GLY A 271 44.21 -20.90 6.39
C GLY A 271 44.36 -19.97 7.62
N LYS A 272 43.68 -18.82 7.63
CA LYS A 272 43.73 -17.90 8.77
C LYS A 272 42.81 -18.44 9.89
N ILE A 273 43.34 -18.51 11.13
CA ILE A 273 42.56 -18.90 12.30
C ILE A 273 41.41 -17.91 12.52
N ILE A 274 40.17 -18.40 12.57
CA ILE A 274 38.96 -17.63 12.83
C ILE A 274 38.56 -17.77 14.30
N ASN A 275 38.72 -18.99 14.86
CA ASN A 275 38.37 -19.29 16.22
C ASN A 275 39.25 -20.44 16.76
N ALA A 276 39.45 -20.51 18.08
CA ALA A 276 40.17 -21.54 18.78
C ALA A 276 39.55 -21.76 20.17
N ASN A 277 39.50 -23.00 20.65
CA ASN A 277 39.06 -23.24 22.03
C ASN A 277 40.19 -23.01 23.03
N ASP A 278 39.84 -22.93 24.32
CA ASP A 278 40.77 -22.58 25.42
C ASP A 278 41.97 -23.52 25.55
N ILE A 279 41.86 -24.78 25.06
CA ILE A 279 42.95 -25.75 25.11
C ILE A 279 44.06 -25.41 24.08
N CYS A 280 43.74 -24.64 23.03
CA CYS A 280 44.75 -24.17 22.07
C CYS A 280 45.71 -23.13 22.67
N SER A 281 45.34 -22.55 23.82
CA SER A 281 46.13 -21.51 24.50
C SER A 281 47.01 -22.06 25.64
N GLN A 282 46.91 -23.36 25.91
CA GLN A 282 47.77 -24.09 26.87
C GLN A 282 48.90 -24.78 26.13
#